data_2f0f2d77d044b5f39b6641494fc48e77
#
_entry.id   2f0f2d77d044b5f39b6641494fc48e77
#
_cell.length_a   1.000
_cell.length_b   1.000
_cell.length_c   1.000
_cell.angle_alpha   90.00
_cell.angle_beta   90.00
_cell.angle_gamma   90.00
#
_symmetry.space_group_name_H-M   'P 1'
#
loop_
_entity.id
_entity.type
_entity.pdbx_description
1 polymer ?
#
loop_
_entity_poly.entity_id
_entity_poly.type
_entity_poly.pdbx_seq_one_letter_code
_entity_poly.pdbx_strand_id
1 'polypeptide(L)'
;MFSYYIAWKYNILTFDEFILIALHADTVVGIYPQIKNPIFINQHVKWSGCKKFEDKFVETLLKYDYKGEYMSKDWLKKPLFIQSFAPTSLIYISNMTNAPKLLLIYPTTVPTEDTNQSYYEITSNGCLTFIRKYVIGIGPWKDTIIPPNNNHLGLATDLVARAHALNLQVHPYTFRNENSFLHFNFHQDPYAEYEYWLREIGVDALFTDFTSSLHKYQEWTAPRQRKEKKCRGTPA
;
A
#
# COMPACT_ATOMS: atom_id res chain seq x y z
N MET A 1 20.03 20.84 7.92
CA MET A 1 20.04 22.08 7.11
C MET A 1 19.43 21.91 5.70
N PHE A 2 19.21 20.69 5.19
CA PHE A 2 18.59 20.42 3.87
C PHE A 2 17.06 20.59 3.84
N SER A 3 16.37 20.44 4.96
CA SER A 3 14.89 20.47 5.00
C SER A 3 14.28 21.86 4.78
N TYR A 4 14.95 22.93 5.17
CA TYR A 4 14.42 24.30 5.04
C TYR A 4 14.47 24.86 3.61
N TYR A 5 15.43 24.44 2.78
CA TYR A 5 15.57 24.94 1.40
C TYR A 5 14.51 24.39 0.44
N ILE A 6 14.01 23.19 0.70
CA ILE A 6 12.99 22.54 -0.13
C ILE A 6 11.60 23.14 0.14
N ALA A 7 11.30 23.47 1.39
CA ALA A 7 10.00 24.01 1.79
C ALA A 7 9.62 25.36 1.13
N TRP A 8 10.61 26.16 0.70
CA TRP A 8 10.37 27.44 0.02
C TRP A 8 10.23 27.32 -1.51
N LYS A 9 10.58 26.19 -2.08
CA LYS A 9 10.62 25.99 -3.54
C LYS A 9 9.40 25.28 -4.09
N TYR A 10 8.71 24.48 -3.28
CA TYR A 10 7.58 23.69 -3.72
C TYR A 10 6.39 23.86 -2.76
N ASN A 11 5.22 24.12 -3.30
CA ASN A 11 3.99 24.19 -2.53
C ASN A 11 3.54 22.79 -2.10
N ILE A 12 2.76 22.73 -1.01
CA ILE A 12 2.04 21.52 -0.65
C ILE A 12 0.99 21.29 -1.73
N LEU A 13 1.04 20.10 -2.36
CA LEU A 13 0.10 19.73 -3.40
C LEU A 13 -1.27 19.43 -2.83
N THR A 14 -2.30 19.85 -3.54
CA THR A 14 -3.67 19.38 -3.32
C THR A 14 -3.83 17.95 -3.82
N PHE A 15 -4.90 17.27 -3.41
CA PHE A 15 -5.18 15.92 -3.90
C PHE A 15 -5.45 15.90 -5.41
N ASP A 16 -6.11 16.93 -5.94
CA ASP A 16 -6.30 17.11 -7.39
C ASP A 16 -4.96 17.19 -8.14
N GLU A 17 -4.01 18.01 -7.66
CA GLU A 17 -2.69 18.16 -8.27
C GLU A 17 -1.88 16.86 -8.21
N PHE A 18 -1.93 16.13 -7.09
CA PHE A 18 -1.31 14.81 -6.97
C PHE A 18 -1.84 13.83 -8.03
N ILE A 19 -3.16 13.77 -8.20
CA ILE A 19 -3.79 12.93 -9.22
C ILE A 19 -3.35 13.34 -10.63
N LEU A 20 -3.30 14.65 -10.92
CA LEU A 20 -2.89 15.15 -12.22
C LEU A 20 -1.43 14.80 -12.56
N ILE A 21 -0.53 14.82 -11.57
CA ILE A 21 0.86 14.37 -11.77
C ILE A 21 0.90 12.91 -12.24
N ALA A 22 0.14 12.04 -11.60
CA ALA A 22 0.08 10.62 -12.01
C ALA A 22 -0.54 10.43 -13.39
N LEU A 23 -1.57 11.21 -13.73
CA LEU A 23 -2.24 11.13 -15.03
C LEU A 23 -1.41 11.69 -16.20
N HIS A 24 -0.49 12.61 -15.93
CA HIS A 24 0.40 13.20 -16.95
C HIS A 24 1.77 12.50 -17.05
N ALA A 25 1.95 11.38 -16.35
CA ALA A 25 3.16 10.58 -16.49
C ALA A 25 3.20 9.90 -17.87
N ASP A 26 4.41 9.71 -18.43
CA ASP A 26 4.62 9.08 -19.74
C ASP A 26 4.21 7.60 -19.76
N THR A 27 4.06 6.99 -18.59
CA THR A 27 3.62 5.59 -18.41
C THR A 27 2.43 5.54 -17.46
N VAL A 28 1.68 4.44 -17.48
CA VAL A 28 0.60 4.23 -16.51
C VAL A 28 1.18 4.13 -15.11
N VAL A 29 0.87 5.11 -14.28
CA VAL A 29 1.26 5.17 -12.86
C VAL A 29 0.04 4.93 -12.01
N GLY A 30 0.12 3.92 -11.14
CA GLY A 30 -0.90 3.68 -10.11
C GLY A 30 -0.78 4.68 -8.97
N ILE A 31 -1.90 5.03 -8.36
CA ILE A 31 -1.91 5.84 -7.13
C ILE A 31 -2.39 5.01 -5.93
N TYR A 32 -1.85 5.34 -4.76
CA TYR A 32 -2.16 4.62 -3.53
C TYR A 32 -2.44 5.61 -2.37
N PRO A 33 -3.48 6.46 -2.50
CA PRO A 33 -3.77 7.49 -1.52
C PRO A 33 -4.34 6.91 -0.23
N GLN A 34 -4.07 7.61 0.88
CA GLN A 34 -4.53 7.24 2.21
C GLN A 34 -5.63 8.18 2.71
N ILE A 35 -6.74 7.61 3.21
CA ILE A 35 -7.68 8.32 4.08
C ILE A 35 -7.03 8.36 5.48
N LYS A 36 -6.34 9.47 5.76
CA LYS A 36 -5.56 9.65 6.99
C LYS A 36 -6.33 10.48 8.00
N ASN A 37 -6.34 10.02 9.26
CA ASN A 37 -6.99 10.68 10.39
C ASN A 37 -8.44 11.12 10.11
N PRO A 38 -9.32 10.27 9.57
CA PRO A 38 -10.68 10.65 9.14
C PRO A 38 -11.51 11.15 10.32
N ILE A 39 -11.33 10.57 11.51
CA ILE A 39 -12.09 10.95 12.71
C ILE A 39 -11.75 12.39 13.08
N PHE A 40 -10.47 12.73 13.17
CA PHE A 40 -10.03 14.09 13.46
C PHE A 40 -10.54 15.10 12.42
N ILE A 41 -10.40 14.79 11.13
CA ILE A 41 -10.83 15.68 10.06
C ILE A 41 -12.35 15.90 10.12
N ASN A 42 -13.15 14.86 10.29
CA ASN A 42 -14.61 14.96 10.36
C ASN A 42 -15.11 15.70 11.59
N GLN A 43 -14.34 15.72 12.68
CA GLN A 43 -14.68 16.53 13.88
C GLN A 43 -14.43 18.03 13.67
N HIS A 44 -13.36 18.38 12.95
CA HIS A 44 -12.86 19.76 12.86
C HIS A 44 -13.24 20.46 11.55
N VAL A 45 -13.47 19.72 10.46
CA VAL A 45 -13.82 20.27 9.15
C VAL A 45 -15.29 20.00 8.85
N LYS A 46 -16.03 21.05 8.55
CA LYS A 46 -17.46 20.95 8.14
C LYS A 46 -17.56 21.17 6.63
N TRP A 47 -17.97 20.15 5.92
CA TRP A 47 -18.21 20.20 4.48
C TRP A 47 -19.66 20.59 4.20
N SER A 48 -19.89 21.30 3.10
CA SER A 48 -21.26 21.62 2.65
C SER A 48 -22.04 20.32 2.36
N GLY A 49 -23.34 20.33 2.64
CA GLY A 49 -24.22 19.18 2.41
C GLY A 49 -24.00 18.01 3.38
N CYS A 50 -23.54 18.29 4.59
CA CYS A 50 -23.28 17.29 5.63
C CYS A 50 -22.32 16.16 5.20
N LYS A 51 -21.45 16.43 4.24
CA LYS A 51 -20.47 15.46 3.73
C LYS A 51 -19.36 15.19 4.75
N LYS A 52 -18.81 13.99 4.68
CA LYS A 52 -17.60 13.57 5.41
C LYS A 52 -16.35 13.77 4.55
N PHE A 53 -15.20 13.66 5.16
CA PHE A 53 -13.91 13.65 4.46
C PHE A 53 -13.85 12.53 3.42
N GLU A 54 -14.34 11.34 3.77
CA GLU A 54 -14.42 10.17 2.89
C GLU A 54 -15.23 10.45 1.62
N ASP A 55 -16.36 11.20 1.73
CA ASP A 55 -17.16 11.58 0.57
C ASP A 55 -16.33 12.44 -0.38
N LYS A 56 -15.64 13.45 0.15
CA LYS A 56 -14.77 14.35 -0.63
C LYS A 56 -13.62 13.60 -1.29
N PHE A 57 -13.04 12.67 -0.56
CA PHE A 57 -11.95 11.84 -1.06
C PHE A 57 -12.40 10.98 -2.26
N VAL A 58 -13.53 10.27 -2.13
CA VAL A 58 -14.05 9.43 -3.22
C VAL A 58 -14.57 10.28 -4.39
N GLU A 59 -15.26 11.39 -4.13
CA GLU A 59 -15.71 12.32 -5.19
C GLU A 59 -14.53 12.83 -6.02
N THR A 60 -13.40 13.15 -5.38
CA THR A 60 -12.20 13.60 -6.08
C THR A 60 -11.64 12.49 -6.98
N LEU A 61 -11.57 11.25 -6.50
CA LEU A 61 -11.13 10.11 -7.32
C LEU A 61 -12.05 9.89 -8.53
N LEU A 62 -13.38 9.91 -8.31
CA LEU A 62 -14.37 9.72 -9.38
C LEU A 62 -14.34 10.85 -10.41
N LYS A 63 -14.09 12.11 -10.01
CA LYS A 63 -13.89 13.25 -10.90
C LYS A 63 -12.82 12.98 -11.96
N TYR A 64 -11.78 12.25 -11.61
CA TYR A 64 -10.68 11.87 -12.51
C TYR A 64 -10.84 10.46 -13.07
N ASP A 65 -12.03 9.87 -12.95
CA ASP A 65 -12.35 8.53 -13.48
C ASP A 65 -11.50 7.40 -12.90
N TYR A 66 -11.05 7.54 -11.64
CA TYR A 66 -10.44 6.45 -10.87
C TYR A 66 -11.55 5.56 -10.31
N LYS A 67 -11.76 4.43 -10.93
CA LYS A 67 -12.82 3.46 -10.60
C LYS A 67 -12.43 2.06 -11.04
N GLY A 68 -13.28 1.10 -10.71
CA GLY A 68 -13.14 -0.28 -11.13
C GLY A 68 -12.55 -1.18 -10.05
N GLU A 69 -12.93 -2.43 -10.13
CA GLU A 69 -12.44 -3.50 -9.28
C GLU A 69 -11.00 -3.85 -9.62
N TYR A 70 -10.27 -4.41 -8.68
CA TYR A 70 -8.91 -4.88 -8.88
C TYR A 70 -8.78 -5.74 -10.14
N MET A 71 -7.78 -5.44 -10.96
CA MET A 71 -7.50 -6.09 -12.25
C MET A 71 -8.58 -5.96 -13.33
N SER A 72 -9.64 -5.16 -13.13
CA SER A 72 -10.60 -4.83 -14.18
C SER A 72 -9.95 -3.98 -15.28
N LYS A 73 -10.58 -3.92 -16.48
CA LYS A 73 -10.09 -3.08 -17.58
C LYS A 73 -9.97 -1.60 -17.22
N ASP A 74 -10.88 -1.09 -16.39
CA ASP A 74 -10.84 0.31 -15.94
C ASP A 74 -9.73 0.53 -14.93
N TRP A 75 -9.55 -0.40 -13.98
CA TRP A 75 -8.46 -0.35 -13.02
C TRP A 75 -7.09 -0.43 -13.72
N LEU A 76 -6.91 -1.27 -14.71
CA LEU A 76 -5.63 -1.40 -15.44
C LEU A 76 -5.23 -0.12 -16.19
N LYS A 77 -6.18 0.73 -16.56
CA LYS A 77 -5.90 2.03 -17.17
C LYS A 77 -5.45 3.08 -16.15
N LYS A 78 -6.02 3.03 -14.94
CA LYS A 78 -5.78 3.95 -13.83
C LYS A 78 -5.71 3.16 -12.53
N PRO A 79 -4.58 2.48 -12.25
CA PRO A 79 -4.47 1.65 -11.06
C PRO A 79 -4.62 2.48 -9.79
N LEU A 80 -5.45 2.00 -8.89
CA LEU A 80 -5.76 2.67 -7.63
C LEU A 80 -5.85 1.63 -6.51
N PHE A 81 -5.22 1.92 -5.38
CA PHE A 81 -5.53 1.30 -4.10
C PHE A 81 -5.86 2.40 -3.10
N ILE A 82 -6.92 2.25 -2.33
CA ILE A 82 -7.26 3.16 -1.24
C ILE A 82 -6.87 2.51 0.07
N GLN A 83 -6.21 3.24 0.96
CA GLN A 83 -5.78 2.70 2.23
C GLN A 83 -6.24 3.57 3.41
N SER A 84 -6.42 2.96 4.57
CA SER A 84 -6.71 3.67 5.81
C SER A 84 -6.35 2.82 7.04
N PHE A 85 -6.03 3.48 8.16
CA PHE A 85 -5.94 2.86 9.48
C PHE A 85 -7.29 2.73 10.18
N ALA A 86 -8.33 3.38 9.65
CA ALA A 86 -9.69 3.36 10.19
C ALA A 86 -10.57 2.35 9.43
N PRO A 87 -10.88 1.17 10.01
CA PRO A 87 -11.76 0.19 9.39
C PRO A 87 -13.11 0.76 8.97
N THR A 88 -13.69 1.63 9.81
CA THR A 88 -15.02 2.23 9.54
C THR A 88 -15.04 3.09 8.29
N SER A 89 -13.95 3.82 7.99
CA SER A 89 -13.84 4.58 6.75
C SER A 89 -13.82 3.69 5.51
N LEU A 90 -13.09 2.56 5.56
CA LEU A 90 -13.05 1.60 4.44
C LEU A 90 -14.41 0.93 4.21
N ILE A 91 -15.11 0.58 5.29
CA ILE A 91 -16.46 0.04 5.24
C ILE A 91 -17.42 1.08 4.64
N TYR A 92 -17.33 2.34 5.08
CA TYR A 92 -18.16 3.42 4.59
C TYR A 92 -18.03 3.64 3.09
N ILE A 93 -16.78 3.78 2.60
CA ILE A 93 -16.53 4.02 1.17
C ILE A 93 -16.80 2.78 0.29
N SER A 94 -16.97 1.59 0.85
CA SER A 94 -17.32 0.39 0.09
C SER A 94 -18.70 0.47 -0.54
N ASN A 95 -19.57 1.34 -0.01
CA ASN A 95 -20.87 1.65 -0.62
C ASN A 95 -20.77 2.70 -1.75
N MET A 96 -19.61 3.31 -1.95
CA MET A 96 -19.42 4.42 -2.90
C MET A 96 -18.54 4.03 -4.08
N THR A 97 -17.61 3.07 -3.88
CA THR A 97 -16.66 2.66 -4.90
C THR A 97 -16.24 1.20 -4.74
N ASN A 98 -16.11 0.50 -5.89
CA ASN A 98 -15.54 -0.84 -5.96
C ASN A 98 -14.00 -0.84 -6.07
N ALA A 99 -13.36 0.32 -6.04
CA ALA A 99 -11.90 0.41 -6.05
C ALA A 99 -11.30 -0.43 -4.92
N PRO A 100 -10.18 -1.13 -5.15
CA PRO A 100 -9.54 -1.97 -4.15
C PRO A 100 -9.08 -1.15 -2.94
N LYS A 101 -9.29 -1.70 -1.76
CA LYS A 101 -9.01 -1.07 -0.47
C LYS A 101 -8.10 -1.96 0.35
N LEU A 102 -7.21 -1.34 1.14
CA LEU A 102 -6.37 -2.03 2.12
C LEU A 102 -6.55 -1.43 3.51
N LEU A 103 -6.64 -2.32 4.50
CA LEU A 103 -6.61 -1.93 5.90
C LEU A 103 -5.16 -1.87 6.39
N LEU A 104 -4.71 -0.68 6.76
CA LEU A 104 -3.40 -0.50 7.38
C LEU A 104 -3.44 -0.99 8.82
N ILE A 105 -2.39 -1.67 9.24
CA ILE A 105 -2.25 -2.23 10.59
C ILE A 105 -1.03 -1.60 11.26
N TYR A 106 -1.28 -0.87 12.34
CA TYR A 106 -0.26 -0.29 13.22
C TYR A 106 0.34 -1.35 14.15
N PRO A 107 1.34 -1.01 14.99
CA PRO A 107 1.76 -1.91 16.07
C PRO A 107 0.57 -2.46 16.85
N THR A 108 0.57 -3.75 17.12
CA THR A 108 -0.59 -4.48 17.67
C THR A 108 -1.09 -3.97 19.01
N THR A 109 -0.25 -3.24 19.74
CA THR A 109 -0.58 -2.64 21.06
C THR A 109 -1.31 -1.30 20.96
N VAL A 110 -1.37 -0.68 19.77
CA VAL A 110 -2.03 0.63 19.58
C VAL A 110 -3.50 0.38 19.19
N PRO A 111 -4.46 1.13 19.76
CA PRO A 111 -5.86 1.05 19.33
C PRO A 111 -6.11 1.87 18.07
N THR A 112 -7.17 1.50 17.33
CA THR A 112 -7.67 2.32 16.21
C THR A 112 -8.36 3.58 16.72
N GLU A 113 -8.27 4.67 15.94
CA GLU A 113 -8.90 5.95 16.29
C GLU A 113 -10.43 5.91 16.26
N ASP A 114 -11.01 5.01 15.46
CA ASP A 114 -12.44 4.96 15.17
C ASP A 114 -13.23 3.99 16.06
N THR A 115 -12.67 2.82 16.39
CA THR A 115 -13.36 1.79 17.16
C THR A 115 -12.72 1.49 18.50
N ASN A 116 -11.55 2.07 18.76
CA ASN A 116 -10.73 1.77 19.93
C ASN A 116 -10.36 0.28 20.09
N GLN A 117 -10.45 -0.49 19.01
CA GLN A 117 -9.97 -1.87 18.97
C GLN A 117 -8.45 -1.88 18.80
N SER A 118 -7.77 -2.77 19.51
CA SER A 118 -6.34 -2.97 19.27
C SER A 118 -6.09 -3.61 17.90
N TYR A 119 -4.96 -3.29 17.28
CA TYR A 119 -4.59 -3.97 16.05
C TYR A 119 -4.27 -5.45 16.26
N TYR A 120 -4.04 -5.88 17.50
CA TYR A 120 -4.00 -7.30 17.85
C TYR A 120 -5.36 -7.98 17.60
N GLU A 121 -6.45 -7.38 18.07
CA GLU A 121 -7.82 -7.89 17.82
C GLU A 121 -8.17 -7.86 16.32
N ILE A 122 -7.79 -6.77 15.61
CA ILE A 122 -8.03 -6.62 14.18
C ILE A 122 -7.30 -7.70 13.35
N THR A 123 -6.14 -8.16 13.80
CA THR A 123 -5.43 -9.27 13.15
C THR A 123 -5.92 -10.66 13.55
N SER A 124 -6.94 -10.76 14.40
CA SER A 124 -7.58 -12.04 14.71
C SER A 124 -8.30 -12.65 13.50
N ASN A 125 -8.44 -13.97 13.46
CA ASN A 125 -9.14 -14.66 12.37
C ASN A 125 -10.57 -14.17 12.17
N GLY A 126 -11.28 -13.86 13.25
CA GLY A 126 -12.64 -13.33 13.20
C GLY A 126 -12.71 -11.97 12.51
N CYS A 127 -11.83 -11.04 12.91
CA CYS A 127 -11.78 -9.71 12.31
C CYS A 127 -11.26 -9.73 10.88
N LEU A 128 -10.25 -10.53 10.55
CA LEU A 128 -9.79 -10.71 9.16
C LEU A 128 -10.91 -11.29 8.27
N THR A 129 -11.66 -12.27 8.76
CA THR A 129 -12.82 -12.83 8.06
C THR A 129 -13.93 -11.79 7.86
N PHE A 130 -14.12 -10.88 8.80
CA PHE A 130 -15.09 -9.80 8.68
C PHE A 130 -14.63 -8.76 7.65
N ILE A 131 -13.41 -8.24 7.79
CA ILE A 131 -12.92 -7.12 6.99
C ILE A 131 -12.69 -7.47 5.52
N ARG A 132 -12.39 -8.75 5.19
CA ARG A 132 -12.24 -9.23 3.80
C ARG A 132 -13.45 -8.97 2.92
N LYS A 133 -14.60 -8.65 3.48
CA LYS A 133 -15.80 -8.26 2.73
C LYS A 133 -15.69 -6.86 2.12
N TYR A 134 -14.78 -6.05 2.64
CA TYR A 134 -14.66 -4.63 2.32
C TYR A 134 -13.29 -4.25 1.74
N VAL A 135 -12.27 -5.09 1.99
CA VAL A 135 -10.90 -4.84 1.55
C VAL A 135 -10.35 -6.05 0.80
N ILE A 136 -9.39 -5.83 -0.09
CA ILE A 136 -8.70 -6.92 -0.79
C ILE A 136 -7.39 -7.32 -0.12
N GLY A 137 -6.95 -6.57 0.89
CA GLY A 137 -5.70 -6.86 1.58
C GLY A 137 -5.50 -6.03 2.84
N ILE A 138 -4.40 -6.31 3.50
CA ILE A 138 -3.92 -5.63 4.69
C ILE A 138 -2.54 -5.04 4.45
N GLY A 139 -2.26 -3.89 5.08
CA GLY A 139 -0.94 -3.25 5.06
C GLY A 139 -0.36 -3.19 6.49
N PRO A 140 0.26 -4.27 6.98
CA PRO A 140 0.82 -4.27 8.33
C PRO A 140 2.18 -3.57 8.41
N TRP A 141 2.47 -2.96 9.57
CA TRP A 141 3.83 -2.62 9.92
C TRP A 141 4.71 -3.89 9.89
N LYS A 142 5.85 -3.83 9.21
CA LYS A 142 6.67 -5.02 8.93
C LYS A 142 7.04 -5.82 10.18
N ASP A 143 7.28 -5.13 11.31
CA ASP A 143 7.62 -5.78 12.57
C ASP A 143 6.42 -6.50 13.24
N THR A 144 5.20 -6.29 12.75
CA THR A 144 4.03 -7.10 13.13
C THR A 144 4.09 -8.49 12.48
N ILE A 145 4.71 -8.60 11.32
CA ILE A 145 4.92 -9.87 10.63
C ILE A 145 6.14 -10.59 11.21
N ILE A 146 7.26 -9.88 11.36
CA ILE A 146 8.50 -10.42 11.93
C ILE A 146 9.00 -9.50 13.03
N PRO A 147 8.63 -9.76 14.28
CA PRO A 147 9.09 -8.95 15.41
C PRO A 147 10.63 -9.00 15.51
N PRO A 148 11.32 -7.86 15.54
CA PRO A 148 12.76 -7.84 15.69
C PRO A 148 13.17 -8.02 17.16
N ASN A 149 14.35 -8.59 17.36
CA ASN A 149 15.03 -8.62 18.66
C ASN A 149 16.47 -8.13 18.49
N ASN A 150 16.83 -7.04 19.19
CA ASN A 150 18.15 -6.41 19.07
C ASN A 150 18.59 -6.17 17.61
N ASN A 151 17.69 -5.65 16.79
CA ASN A 151 17.86 -5.40 15.36
C ASN A 151 18.13 -6.66 14.51
N HIS A 152 17.89 -7.85 15.02
CA HIS A 152 17.83 -9.09 14.26
C HIS A 152 16.38 -9.52 14.07
N LEU A 153 16.08 -10.12 12.92
CA LEU A 153 14.76 -10.70 12.66
C LEU A 153 14.48 -11.84 13.65
N GLY A 154 13.31 -11.79 14.26
CA GLY A 154 12.76 -12.89 15.03
C GLY A 154 12.09 -13.94 14.14
N LEU A 155 11.23 -14.74 14.75
CA LEU A 155 10.40 -15.70 14.03
C LEU A 155 9.23 -14.98 13.38
N ALA A 156 8.95 -15.31 12.12
CA ALA A 156 7.76 -14.81 11.43
C ALA A 156 6.49 -15.30 12.14
N THR A 157 5.52 -14.40 12.27
CA THR A 157 4.17 -14.76 12.72
C THR A 157 3.41 -15.47 11.59
N ASP A 158 2.27 -16.03 11.91
CA ASP A 158 1.39 -16.66 10.92
C ASP A 158 0.48 -15.67 10.17
N LEU A 159 0.65 -14.36 10.38
CA LEU A 159 -0.26 -13.33 9.84
C LEU A 159 -0.39 -13.39 8.31
N VAL A 160 0.74 -13.54 7.59
CA VAL A 160 0.73 -13.63 6.12
C VAL A 160 -0.04 -14.86 5.65
N ALA A 161 0.24 -16.03 6.23
CA ALA A 161 -0.44 -17.27 5.88
C ALA A 161 -1.95 -17.19 6.16
N ARG A 162 -2.36 -16.60 7.29
CA ARG A 162 -3.78 -16.40 7.64
C ARG A 162 -4.48 -15.42 6.71
N ALA A 163 -3.81 -14.33 6.32
CA ALA A 163 -4.34 -13.38 5.36
C ALA A 163 -4.54 -14.05 3.98
N HIS A 164 -3.53 -14.77 3.48
CA HIS A 164 -3.61 -15.49 2.21
C HIS A 164 -4.68 -16.59 2.21
N ALA A 165 -4.86 -17.31 3.32
CA ALA A 165 -5.95 -18.29 3.45
C ALA A 165 -7.34 -17.65 3.31
N LEU A 166 -7.46 -16.34 3.54
CA LEU A 166 -8.67 -15.56 3.33
C LEU A 166 -8.69 -14.81 1.99
N ASN A 167 -7.73 -15.06 1.09
CA ASN A 167 -7.51 -14.33 -0.15
C ASN A 167 -7.29 -12.81 0.05
N LEU A 168 -6.68 -12.42 1.17
CA LEU A 168 -6.24 -11.06 1.42
C LEU A 168 -4.78 -10.90 1.02
N GLN A 169 -4.47 -9.87 0.23
CA GLN A 169 -3.10 -9.46 -0.07
C GLN A 169 -2.44 -8.86 1.17
N VAL A 170 -1.12 -8.94 1.23
CA VAL A 170 -0.31 -8.38 2.33
C VAL A 170 0.73 -7.42 1.77
N HIS A 171 0.60 -6.13 2.11
CA HIS A 171 1.46 -5.04 1.65
C HIS A 171 2.13 -4.35 2.86
N PRO A 172 3.22 -4.91 3.42
CA PRO A 172 3.87 -4.34 4.60
C PRO A 172 4.56 -3.00 4.33
N TYR A 173 4.71 -2.20 5.39
CA TYR A 173 5.39 -0.91 5.40
C TYR A 173 6.34 -0.81 6.61
N THR A 174 7.37 0.01 6.63
CA THR A 174 7.95 0.79 5.55
C THR A 174 9.36 0.30 5.34
N PHE A 175 9.72 0.02 4.10
CA PHE A 175 11.05 -0.41 3.70
C PHE A 175 11.92 0.81 3.40
N ARG A 176 13.13 0.83 3.94
CA ARG A 176 14.06 1.95 3.86
C ARG A 176 15.47 1.44 3.65
N ASN A 177 16.23 2.15 2.83
CA ASN A 177 17.60 1.74 2.47
C ASN A 177 18.66 2.22 3.46
N GLU A 178 18.30 3.12 4.39
CA GLU A 178 19.24 3.59 5.39
C GLU A 178 19.60 2.47 6.37
N ASN A 179 20.86 2.32 6.69
CA ASN A 179 21.38 1.27 7.57
C ASN A 179 20.68 1.17 8.92
N SER A 180 20.17 2.31 9.44
CA SER A 180 19.44 2.36 10.70
C SER A 180 18.08 1.66 10.66
N PHE A 181 17.53 1.39 9.47
CA PHE A 181 16.23 0.74 9.26
C PHE A 181 16.35 -0.68 8.70
N LEU A 182 17.57 -1.09 8.32
CA LEU A 182 17.84 -2.46 7.87
C LEU A 182 18.24 -3.33 9.06
N HIS A 183 17.59 -4.49 9.18
CA HIS A 183 17.99 -5.48 10.18
C HIS A 183 19.37 -6.06 9.85
N PHE A 184 20.14 -6.43 10.86
CA PHE A 184 21.49 -6.97 10.70
C PHE A 184 21.55 -8.22 9.81
N ASN A 185 20.44 -8.96 9.74
CA ASN A 185 20.29 -10.12 8.85
C ASN A 185 20.57 -9.81 7.37
N PHE A 186 20.36 -8.57 6.95
CA PHE A 186 20.51 -8.15 5.56
C PHE A 186 21.86 -7.52 5.24
N HIS A 187 22.80 -7.45 6.22
CA HIS A 187 24.16 -6.94 6.01
C HIS A 187 24.21 -5.58 5.30
N GLN A 188 23.25 -4.70 5.62
CA GLN A 188 23.08 -3.35 5.03
C GLN A 188 22.74 -3.39 3.52
N ASP A 189 22.23 -4.51 3.00
CA ASP A 189 21.79 -4.65 1.62
C ASP A 189 20.25 -4.60 1.55
N PRO A 190 19.65 -3.52 1.01
CA PRO A 190 18.20 -3.41 0.86
C PRO A 190 17.65 -4.42 -0.17
N TYR A 191 18.46 -4.89 -1.12
CA TYR A 191 18.04 -5.89 -2.10
C TYR A 191 17.86 -7.26 -1.46
N ALA A 192 18.72 -7.61 -0.50
CA ALA A 192 18.55 -8.81 0.32
C ALA A 192 17.27 -8.74 1.16
N GLU A 193 16.92 -7.53 1.68
CA GLU A 193 15.64 -7.34 2.37
C GLU A 193 14.47 -7.56 1.41
N TYR A 194 14.48 -6.96 0.20
CA TYR A 194 13.39 -7.14 -0.77
C TYR A 194 13.22 -8.61 -1.19
N GLU A 195 14.34 -9.32 -1.47
CA GLU A 195 14.31 -10.75 -1.81
C GLU A 195 13.64 -11.56 -0.70
N TYR A 196 14.09 -11.36 0.55
CA TYR A 196 13.55 -12.08 1.70
C TYR A 196 12.04 -11.87 1.88
N TRP A 197 11.58 -10.61 1.83
CA TRP A 197 10.17 -10.32 2.05
C TRP A 197 9.27 -10.80 0.91
N LEU A 198 9.71 -10.65 -0.33
CA LEU A 198 8.91 -11.04 -1.50
C LEU A 198 8.96 -12.55 -1.78
N ARG A 199 10.08 -13.23 -1.48
CA ARG A 199 10.27 -14.65 -1.84
C ARG A 199 10.10 -15.60 -0.66
N GLU A 200 10.70 -15.29 0.49
CA GLU A 200 10.67 -16.17 1.65
C GLU A 200 9.40 -15.95 2.48
N ILE A 201 9.06 -14.70 2.78
CA ILE A 201 7.84 -14.37 3.52
C ILE A 201 6.63 -14.43 2.60
N GLY A 202 6.80 -14.11 1.33
CA GLY A 202 5.77 -14.23 0.30
C GLY A 202 4.72 -13.12 0.34
N VAL A 203 5.10 -11.89 0.74
CA VAL A 203 4.17 -10.75 0.69
C VAL A 203 3.92 -10.29 -0.75
N ASP A 204 2.77 -9.66 -1.01
CA ASP A 204 2.30 -9.35 -2.37
C ASP A 204 2.86 -8.02 -2.90
N ALA A 205 3.19 -7.08 -2.03
CA ALA A 205 3.80 -5.80 -2.38
C ALA A 205 4.56 -5.22 -1.19
N LEU A 206 5.37 -4.17 -1.44
CA LEU A 206 6.14 -3.46 -0.41
C LEU A 206 5.87 -1.96 -0.49
N PHE A 207 5.67 -1.31 0.66
CA PHE A 207 5.76 0.15 0.76
C PHE A 207 7.20 0.55 1.07
N THR A 208 7.80 1.33 0.20
CA THR A 208 9.19 1.81 0.37
C THR A 208 9.29 3.31 0.14
N ASP A 209 10.15 3.96 0.92
CA ASP A 209 10.57 5.35 0.68
C ASP A 209 11.60 5.44 -0.47
N PHE A 210 12.09 4.30 -0.97
CA PHE A 210 13.13 4.18 -2.00
C PHE A 210 12.63 3.43 -3.24
N THR A 211 11.66 4.00 -3.92
CA THR A 211 10.98 3.36 -5.05
C THR A 211 11.91 2.94 -6.18
N SER A 212 12.98 3.73 -6.43
CA SER A 212 13.96 3.42 -7.48
C SER A 212 14.75 2.13 -7.20
N SER A 213 15.09 1.82 -5.95
CA SER A 213 15.79 0.58 -5.60
C SER A 213 14.87 -0.64 -5.73
N LEU A 214 13.63 -0.53 -5.28
CA LEU A 214 12.65 -1.60 -5.45
C LEU A 214 12.35 -1.86 -6.94
N HIS A 215 12.25 -0.81 -7.75
CA HIS A 215 12.06 -0.95 -9.19
C HIS A 215 13.25 -1.68 -9.85
N LYS A 216 14.49 -1.30 -9.53
CA LYS A 216 15.68 -2.01 -10.02
C LYS A 216 15.68 -3.50 -9.62
N TYR A 217 15.32 -3.79 -8.36
CA TYR A 217 15.19 -5.17 -7.90
C TYR A 217 14.18 -5.94 -8.77
N GLN A 218 13.02 -5.36 -9.03
CA GLN A 218 11.99 -5.97 -9.88
C GLN A 218 12.48 -6.20 -11.32
N GLU A 219 13.19 -5.23 -11.91
CA GLU A 219 13.80 -5.40 -13.25
C GLU A 219 14.80 -6.55 -13.32
N TRP A 220 15.67 -6.69 -12.30
CA TRP A 220 16.69 -7.74 -12.26
C TRP A 220 16.12 -9.13 -12.03
N THR A 221 15.02 -9.22 -11.26
CA THR A 221 14.38 -10.49 -10.91
C THR A 221 13.25 -10.88 -11.85
N ALA A 222 12.82 -9.96 -12.73
CA ALA A 222 11.80 -10.24 -13.73
C ALA A 222 12.21 -11.39 -14.64
N PRO A 223 11.33 -12.35 -14.95
CA PRO A 223 11.62 -13.40 -15.92
C PRO A 223 12.03 -12.77 -17.26
N ARG A 224 13.24 -13.08 -17.73
CA ARG A 224 13.66 -12.61 -19.06
C ARG A 224 12.70 -13.16 -20.09
N GLN A 225 11.95 -12.30 -20.77
CA GLN A 225 11.18 -12.70 -21.94
C GLN A 225 12.15 -13.28 -22.96
N ARG A 226 12.05 -14.59 -23.20
CA ARG A 226 12.77 -15.22 -24.31
C ARG A 226 12.28 -14.54 -25.61
N LYS A 227 13.09 -13.65 -26.15
CA LYS A 227 12.90 -13.23 -27.55
C LYS A 227 13.04 -14.47 -28.39
N GLU A 228 11.91 -15.04 -28.84
CA GLU A 228 11.93 -16.04 -29.89
C GLU A 228 12.63 -15.43 -31.10
N LYS A 229 13.84 -15.88 -31.38
CA LYS A 229 14.50 -15.64 -32.67
C LYS A 229 13.61 -16.33 -33.72
N LYS A 230 12.76 -15.56 -34.41
CA LYS A 230 12.20 -15.99 -35.67
C LYS A 230 13.37 -16.35 -36.59
N CYS A 231 13.65 -17.63 -36.74
CA CYS A 231 14.51 -18.12 -37.83
C CYS A 231 13.83 -17.68 -39.12
N ARG A 232 14.40 -16.67 -39.77
CA ARG A 232 14.05 -16.39 -41.17
C ARG A 232 14.50 -17.60 -41.96
N GLY A 233 13.54 -18.41 -42.40
CA GLY A 233 13.78 -19.44 -43.39
C GLY A 233 14.33 -18.78 -44.65
N THR A 234 15.46 -19.23 -45.07
CA THR A 234 16.03 -18.95 -46.41
C THR A 234 15.10 -19.56 -47.46
N PRO A 235 14.63 -18.79 -48.46
CA PRO A 235 13.94 -19.41 -49.61
C PRO A 235 14.94 -20.18 -50.44
N ALA A 236 14.54 -21.39 -50.83
CA ALA A 236 15.24 -22.22 -51.81
C ALA A 236 15.09 -21.66 -53.22
#